data_3a852eeccc5c7f960dffbad9e48cebe8
#
_entry.id   3a852eeccc5c7f960dffbad9e48cebe8
#
_cell.length_a   1.000
_cell.length_b   1.000
_cell.length_c   1.000
_cell.angle_alpha   90.00
_cell.angle_beta   90.00
_cell.angle_gamma   90.00
#
_symmetry.space_group_name_H-M   'P 1'
#
loop_
_entity.id
_entity.type
_entity.pdbx_description
1 polymer ?
#
loop_
_entity_poly.entity_id
_entity_poly.type
_entity_poly.pdbx_seq_one_letter_code
_entity_poly.pdbx_strand_id
1 'polypeptide(L)'
;MKVAKFLPIIMLAIGLSACNKPAGELVGTYISGPTSDVDPLGMVFIRKGSFLMGANEQSAIFTQNDNNVMVSVSAFWMDAHEITNSEYRQFVHWVRDSIARTMLAEEGLEEYKITLENPVGDKDYILNWKEKIRWAERLEDGSDVANALEPLFYEDGRGSLQTGRLHYNYSWVNLDAATAKGNRFDVTTGSYPAGATVKVDSFWVENDVIKSMTITRALREPKDLKTNTIICVY
;
A
#
# COMPACT_ATOMS: atom_id res chain seq x y z
N MET A 1 43.10 -34.81 53.49
CA MET A 1 43.86 -33.73 52.81
C MET A 1 44.11 -33.98 51.35
N LYS A 2 43.11 -34.35 50.56
CA LYS A 2 43.28 -34.54 49.08
C LYS A 2 42.38 -33.61 48.18
N VAL A 3 41.48 -32.85 48.82
CA VAL A 3 40.52 -31.97 48.08
C VAL A 3 41.15 -30.63 47.64
N ALA A 4 42.18 -30.14 48.40
CA ALA A 4 42.79 -28.83 48.12
C ALA A 4 43.61 -28.77 46.79
N LYS A 5 44.02 -29.92 46.24
CA LYS A 5 44.78 -29.96 44.97
C LYS A 5 43.96 -29.85 43.74
N PHE A 6 42.61 -30.08 43.80
CA PHE A 6 41.70 -29.97 42.68
C PHE A 6 41.00 -28.60 42.56
N LEU A 7 41.08 -27.78 43.61
CA LEU A 7 40.46 -26.46 43.66
C LEU A 7 40.93 -25.53 42.51
N PRO A 8 42.24 -25.43 42.19
CA PRO A 8 42.68 -24.58 41.09
C PRO A 8 42.26 -25.09 39.71
N ILE A 9 42.09 -26.41 39.52
CA ILE A 9 41.65 -26.99 38.26
C ILE A 9 40.17 -26.72 38.05
N ILE A 10 39.35 -26.77 39.08
CA ILE A 10 37.92 -26.42 39.00
C ILE A 10 37.73 -24.94 38.75
N MET A 11 38.53 -24.04 39.36
CA MET A 11 38.48 -22.61 39.05
C MET A 11 38.91 -22.30 37.60
N LEU A 12 39.89 -23.02 37.06
CA LEU A 12 40.31 -22.85 35.66
C LEU A 12 39.22 -23.33 34.70
N ALA A 13 38.53 -24.42 35.00
CA ALA A 13 37.43 -24.93 34.18
C ALA A 13 36.22 -24.01 34.18
N ILE A 14 35.90 -23.34 35.27
CA ILE A 14 34.81 -22.35 35.36
C ILE A 14 35.18 -21.06 34.60
N GLY A 15 36.46 -20.66 34.60
CA GLY A 15 36.93 -19.50 33.82
C GLY A 15 36.87 -19.68 32.31
N LEU A 16 36.99 -20.92 31.83
CA LEU A 16 36.92 -21.22 30.40
C LEU A 16 35.49 -21.29 29.83
N SER A 17 34.50 -21.49 30.69
CA SER A 17 33.09 -21.50 30.28
C SER A 17 32.45 -20.10 30.20
N ALA A 18 33.12 -19.04 30.68
CA ALA A 18 32.59 -17.68 30.65
C ALA A 18 32.77 -16.96 29.30
N CYS A 19 33.52 -17.55 28.36
CA CYS A 19 33.80 -16.91 27.05
C CYS A 19 32.85 -17.33 25.90
N ASN A 20 31.74 -17.98 26.23
CA ASN A 20 30.77 -18.42 25.20
C ASN A 20 29.52 -17.51 25.13
N LYS A 21 29.70 -16.22 25.41
CA LYS A 21 28.71 -15.24 24.89
C LYS A 21 29.07 -14.98 23.44
N PRO A 22 28.15 -15.22 22.49
CA PRO A 22 28.38 -14.77 21.14
C PRO A 22 28.63 -13.26 21.23
N ALA A 23 29.85 -12.86 20.86
CA ALA A 23 30.23 -11.46 20.81
C ALA A 23 29.25 -10.77 19.89
N GLY A 24 28.46 -9.85 20.47
CA GLY A 24 27.72 -8.81 19.80
C GLY A 24 27.55 -8.94 18.29
N GLU A 25 26.87 -9.96 17.79
CA GLU A 25 26.18 -9.81 16.53
C GLU A 25 25.21 -8.65 16.71
N LEU A 26 25.36 -7.63 15.90
CA LEU A 26 24.35 -6.63 15.71
C LEU A 26 23.05 -7.41 15.42
N VAL A 27 22.24 -7.60 16.47
CA VAL A 27 20.91 -8.19 16.36
C VAL A 27 20.05 -7.14 15.63
N GLY A 28 20.32 -6.99 14.34
CA GLY A 28 19.72 -5.95 13.53
C GLY A 28 18.87 -6.46 12.39
N THR A 29 19.10 -7.67 11.92
CA THR A 29 18.25 -8.30 10.92
C THR A 29 18.43 -9.79 11.03
N TYR A 30 17.37 -10.51 11.32
CA TYR A 30 17.28 -11.88 10.87
C TYR A 30 17.47 -11.80 9.34
N ILE A 31 18.65 -12.13 8.88
CA ILE A 31 18.83 -12.50 7.49
C ILE A 31 18.10 -13.84 7.38
N SER A 32 16.78 -13.81 7.18
CA SER A 32 16.10 -14.91 6.56
C SER A 32 16.94 -15.19 5.31
N GLY A 33 17.32 -16.47 5.11
CA GLY A 33 18.17 -16.88 4.00
C GLY A 33 17.76 -16.23 2.69
N PRO A 34 18.52 -16.38 1.61
CA PRO A 34 18.31 -15.63 0.39
C PRO A 34 16.82 -15.70 0.04
N THR A 35 16.09 -14.63 0.38
CA THR A 35 14.80 -14.37 -0.22
C THR A 35 15.15 -14.22 -1.69
N SER A 36 14.88 -15.23 -2.49
CA SER A 36 14.80 -15.02 -3.92
C SER A 36 13.66 -14.03 -4.08
N ASP A 37 14.00 -12.75 -4.13
CA ASP A 37 13.06 -11.74 -4.55
C ASP A 37 12.61 -12.17 -5.93
N VAL A 38 11.37 -12.66 -5.99
CA VAL A 38 10.76 -13.01 -7.27
C VAL A 38 10.66 -11.71 -8.04
N ASP A 39 11.34 -11.64 -9.17
CA ASP A 39 11.28 -10.47 -10.03
C ASP A 39 9.82 -10.14 -10.30
N PRO A 40 9.34 -8.92 -10.00
CA PRO A 40 7.98 -8.54 -10.29
C PRO A 40 7.69 -8.70 -11.79
N LEU A 41 6.57 -9.33 -12.12
CA LEU A 41 6.21 -9.62 -13.49
C LEU A 41 6.15 -8.34 -14.34
N GLY A 42 6.89 -8.31 -15.45
CA GLY A 42 6.94 -7.17 -16.35
C GLY A 42 7.83 -6.01 -15.92
N MET A 43 8.52 -6.12 -14.78
CA MET A 43 9.43 -5.09 -14.29
C MET A 43 10.89 -5.43 -14.54
N VAL A 44 11.72 -4.39 -14.64
CA VAL A 44 13.17 -4.45 -14.77
C VAL A 44 13.82 -3.82 -13.54
N PHE A 45 14.81 -4.49 -12.99
CA PHE A 45 15.58 -3.95 -11.88
C PHE A 45 16.55 -2.87 -12.33
N ILE A 46 16.36 -1.66 -11.85
CA ILE A 46 17.24 -0.51 -12.07
C ILE A 46 18.20 -0.39 -10.88
N ARG A 47 19.50 -0.53 -11.16
CA ARG A 47 20.52 -0.41 -10.12
C ARG A 47 20.65 1.04 -9.66
N LYS A 48 21.06 1.22 -8.40
CA LYS A 48 21.38 2.55 -7.87
C LYS A 48 22.42 3.26 -8.77
N GLY A 49 22.24 4.53 -8.98
CA GLY A 49 23.11 5.34 -9.78
C GLY A 49 22.93 6.83 -9.55
N SER A 50 23.73 7.63 -10.22
CA SER A 50 23.56 9.08 -10.27
C SER A 50 23.64 9.56 -11.71
N PHE A 51 22.88 10.58 -12.01
CA PHE A 51 22.85 11.20 -13.33
C PHE A 51 22.68 12.72 -13.20
N LEU A 52 23.04 13.41 -14.28
CA LEU A 52 22.87 14.85 -14.36
C LEU A 52 21.49 15.16 -14.96
N MET A 53 20.62 15.79 -14.18
CA MET A 53 19.29 16.20 -14.60
C MET A 53 19.32 17.70 -14.92
N GLY A 54 18.77 18.11 -16.05
CA GLY A 54 18.68 19.50 -16.48
C GLY A 54 18.75 19.64 -17.99
N ALA A 55 18.81 20.89 -18.45
CA ALA A 55 18.90 21.22 -19.85
C ALA A 55 20.20 20.70 -20.46
N ASN A 56 20.09 20.03 -21.61
CA ASN A 56 21.23 19.62 -22.40
C ASN A 56 21.65 20.77 -23.34
N GLU A 57 22.91 20.81 -23.79
CA GLU A 57 23.43 21.83 -24.70
C GLU A 57 22.66 22.01 -26.00
N GLN A 58 21.79 21.04 -26.33
CA GLN A 58 20.90 21.06 -27.48
C GLN A 58 19.51 21.70 -27.20
N SER A 59 19.28 22.17 -25.98
CA SER A 59 18.01 22.82 -25.63
C SER A 59 17.87 24.15 -26.34
N ALA A 60 16.65 24.45 -26.78
CA ALA A 60 16.33 25.69 -27.49
C ALA A 60 16.71 26.93 -26.66
N ILE A 61 17.04 28.02 -27.35
CA ILE A 61 17.65 29.27 -26.86
C ILE A 61 16.94 29.91 -25.66
N PHE A 62 15.73 29.48 -25.32
CA PHE A 62 14.90 30.05 -24.24
C PHE A 62 15.04 29.35 -22.88
N THR A 63 15.86 28.29 -22.76
CA THR A 63 16.07 27.51 -21.52
C THR A 63 17.39 27.79 -20.82
N GLN A 64 17.95 28.99 -20.98
CA GLN A 64 19.28 29.36 -20.45
C GLN A 64 19.40 29.38 -18.91
N ASN A 65 18.32 29.19 -18.17
CA ASN A 65 18.34 29.25 -16.70
C ASN A 65 18.20 27.89 -16.00
N ASP A 66 18.19 26.78 -16.73
CA ASP A 66 18.10 25.45 -16.12
C ASP A 66 19.49 24.96 -15.71
N ASN A 67 19.81 25.12 -14.44
CA ASN A 67 21.02 24.58 -13.88
C ASN A 67 20.95 23.04 -13.83
N ASN A 68 22.00 22.39 -14.33
CA ASN A 68 22.15 20.96 -14.20
C ASN A 68 22.35 20.56 -12.74
N VAL A 69 21.55 19.60 -12.26
CA VAL A 69 21.60 19.09 -10.90
C VAL A 69 22.01 17.63 -10.93
N MET A 70 23.02 17.26 -10.14
CA MET A 70 23.36 15.86 -9.94
C MET A 70 22.32 15.20 -9.04
N VAL A 71 21.60 14.21 -9.57
CA VAL A 71 20.58 13.46 -8.85
C VAL A 71 21.06 12.02 -8.63
N SER A 72 20.99 11.57 -7.38
CA SER A 72 21.27 10.18 -7.01
C SER A 72 19.97 9.45 -6.75
N VAL A 73 19.80 8.30 -7.38
CA VAL A 73 18.61 7.47 -7.27
C VAL A 73 18.98 6.12 -6.66
N SER A 74 18.21 5.68 -5.68
CA SER A 74 18.31 4.34 -5.10
C SER A 74 17.88 3.28 -6.12
N ALA A 75 18.29 2.02 -5.90
CA ALA A 75 17.81 0.92 -6.72
C ALA A 75 16.30 0.75 -6.59
N PHE A 76 15.63 0.45 -7.69
CA PHE A 76 14.16 0.26 -7.75
C PHE A 76 13.75 -0.63 -8.92
N TRP A 77 12.53 -1.10 -8.89
CA TRP A 77 11.89 -1.81 -9.99
C TRP A 77 11.07 -0.84 -10.82
N MET A 78 11.14 -0.96 -12.12
CA MET A 78 10.39 -0.14 -13.06
C MET A 78 9.78 -1.02 -14.14
N ASP A 79 8.58 -0.71 -14.58
CA ASP A 79 7.95 -1.40 -15.69
C ASP A 79 8.83 -1.32 -16.94
N ALA A 80 8.98 -2.44 -17.64
CA ALA A 80 9.81 -2.53 -18.85
C ALA A 80 9.22 -1.73 -20.03
N HIS A 81 7.91 -1.51 -20.01
CA HIS A 81 7.15 -0.82 -21.04
C HIS A 81 6.11 0.08 -20.39
N GLU A 82 5.70 1.12 -21.08
CA GLU A 82 4.55 1.93 -20.70
C GLU A 82 3.27 1.07 -20.69
N ILE A 83 2.37 1.38 -19.76
CA ILE A 83 1.08 0.69 -19.68
C ILE A 83 0.30 0.95 -20.96
N THR A 84 -0.13 -0.11 -21.62
CA THR A 84 -0.94 -0.04 -22.84
C THR A 84 -2.39 0.32 -22.53
N ASN A 85 -3.11 0.88 -23.51
CA ASN A 85 -4.55 1.13 -23.39
C ASN A 85 -5.36 -0.14 -23.09
N SER A 86 -4.86 -1.30 -23.51
CA SER A 86 -5.52 -2.59 -23.21
C SER A 86 -5.41 -2.96 -21.73
N GLU A 87 -4.24 -2.80 -21.14
CA GLU A 87 -3.99 -3.05 -19.72
C GLU A 87 -4.74 -2.05 -18.84
N TYR A 88 -4.69 -0.76 -19.22
CA TYR A 88 -5.45 0.25 -18.49
C TYR A 88 -6.98 -0.02 -18.56
N ARG A 89 -7.50 -0.47 -19.68
CA ARG A 89 -8.91 -0.87 -19.81
C ARG A 89 -9.27 -2.04 -18.89
N GLN A 90 -8.37 -3.00 -18.71
CA GLN A 90 -8.59 -4.09 -17.75
C GLN A 90 -8.71 -3.56 -16.33
N PHE A 91 -7.85 -2.61 -15.94
CA PHE A 91 -7.93 -1.96 -14.65
C PHE A 91 -9.26 -1.20 -14.47
N VAL A 92 -9.68 -0.42 -15.47
CA VAL A 92 -10.97 0.30 -15.44
C VAL A 92 -12.15 -0.66 -15.28
N HIS A 93 -12.15 -1.77 -16.03
CA HIS A 93 -13.18 -2.80 -15.90
C HIS A 93 -13.18 -3.44 -14.51
N TRP A 94 -11.99 -3.71 -13.97
CA TRP A 94 -11.87 -4.26 -12.61
C TRP A 94 -12.43 -3.30 -11.55
N VAL A 95 -12.13 -2.00 -11.66
CA VAL A 95 -12.67 -0.97 -10.75
C VAL A 95 -14.19 -0.91 -10.87
N ARG A 96 -14.73 -0.85 -12.08
CA ARG A 96 -16.18 -0.87 -12.35
C ARG A 96 -16.85 -2.09 -11.71
N ASP A 97 -16.29 -3.27 -11.97
CA ASP A 97 -16.85 -4.54 -11.48
C ASP A 97 -16.72 -4.67 -9.95
N SER A 98 -15.67 -4.07 -9.36
CA SER A 98 -15.50 -4.00 -7.91
C SER A 98 -16.58 -3.12 -7.27
N ILE A 99 -16.83 -1.94 -7.83
CA ILE A 99 -17.86 -1.02 -7.35
C ILE A 99 -19.25 -1.67 -7.51
N ALA A 100 -19.55 -2.23 -8.67
CA ALA A 100 -20.82 -2.90 -8.92
C ALA A 100 -21.08 -4.05 -7.94
N ARG A 101 -20.08 -4.91 -7.69
CA ARG A 101 -20.21 -5.99 -6.69
C ARG A 101 -20.43 -5.47 -5.29
N THR A 102 -19.78 -4.37 -4.93
CA THR A 102 -20.00 -3.75 -3.62
C THR A 102 -21.44 -3.28 -3.47
N MET A 103 -21.99 -2.62 -4.48
CA MET A 103 -23.38 -2.15 -4.48
C MET A 103 -24.36 -3.30 -4.42
N LEU A 104 -24.15 -4.36 -5.21
CA LEU A 104 -24.97 -5.57 -5.19
C LEU A 104 -24.93 -6.29 -3.83
N ALA A 105 -23.76 -6.36 -3.21
CA ALA A 105 -23.59 -6.94 -1.87
C ALA A 105 -24.27 -6.10 -0.78
N GLU A 106 -24.24 -4.79 -0.89
CA GLU A 106 -24.88 -3.84 0.05
C GLU A 106 -26.41 -3.85 -0.11
N GLU A 107 -26.96 -4.08 -1.31
CA GLU A 107 -28.39 -4.27 -1.55
C GLU A 107 -28.91 -5.61 -1.02
N GLY A 108 -28.02 -6.50 -0.59
CA GLY A 108 -28.38 -7.77 0.05
C GLY A 108 -28.29 -9.01 -0.84
N LEU A 109 -27.74 -8.91 -2.04
CA LEU A 109 -27.48 -10.07 -2.90
C LEU A 109 -26.27 -10.86 -2.37
N GLU A 110 -26.55 -11.88 -1.56
CA GLU A 110 -25.55 -12.70 -0.87
C GLU A 110 -24.56 -13.41 -1.80
N GLU A 111 -24.93 -13.65 -3.05
CA GLU A 111 -24.10 -14.30 -4.06
C GLU A 111 -22.83 -13.49 -4.41
N TYR A 112 -22.86 -12.16 -4.21
CA TYR A 112 -21.72 -11.26 -4.50
C TYR A 112 -20.80 -11.03 -3.31
N LYS A 113 -21.09 -11.63 -2.15
CA LYS A 113 -20.23 -11.55 -0.96
C LYS A 113 -19.89 -12.93 -0.39
N ILE A 114 -18.76 -12.99 0.28
CA ILE A 114 -18.29 -14.15 1.03
C ILE A 114 -18.07 -13.66 2.46
N THR A 115 -18.92 -14.11 3.38
CA THR A 115 -18.82 -13.75 4.80
C THR A 115 -17.57 -14.36 5.41
N LEU A 116 -16.86 -13.58 6.21
CA LEU A 116 -15.65 -14.00 6.89
C LEU A 116 -15.97 -14.42 8.33
N GLU A 117 -15.41 -15.53 8.76
CA GLU A 117 -15.50 -15.97 10.18
C GLU A 117 -14.73 -14.99 11.10
N ASN A 118 -13.66 -14.39 10.59
CA ASN A 118 -12.88 -13.38 11.30
C ASN A 118 -12.85 -12.10 10.47
N PRO A 119 -13.57 -11.05 10.88
CA PRO A 119 -13.61 -9.79 10.16
C PRO A 119 -12.22 -9.17 9.97
N VAL A 120 -11.96 -8.62 8.79
CA VAL A 120 -10.72 -7.91 8.47
C VAL A 120 -11.05 -6.43 8.26
N GLY A 121 -10.64 -5.59 9.21
CA GLY A 121 -11.00 -4.18 9.21
C GLY A 121 -12.45 -3.96 9.64
N ASP A 122 -13.16 -3.08 8.94
CA ASP A 122 -14.55 -2.71 9.27
C ASP A 122 -15.60 -3.56 8.53
N LYS A 123 -15.16 -4.50 7.66
CA LYS A 123 -16.04 -5.35 6.87
C LYS A 123 -15.94 -6.80 7.32
N ASP A 124 -17.09 -7.44 7.45
CA ASP A 124 -17.27 -8.86 7.77
C ASP A 124 -17.34 -9.76 6.54
N TYR A 125 -17.22 -9.19 5.35
CA TYR A 125 -17.25 -9.91 4.08
C TYR A 125 -16.19 -9.44 3.10
N ILE A 126 -15.88 -10.30 2.13
CA ILE A 126 -15.10 -9.98 0.92
C ILE A 126 -15.97 -10.17 -0.32
N LEU A 127 -15.62 -9.49 -1.41
CA LEU A 127 -16.36 -9.60 -2.67
C LEU A 127 -16.15 -10.97 -3.33
N ASN A 128 -17.24 -11.57 -3.78
CA ASN A 128 -17.20 -12.82 -4.52
C ASN A 128 -16.94 -12.55 -6.02
N TRP A 129 -15.71 -12.77 -6.45
CA TRP A 129 -15.31 -12.60 -7.85
C TRP A 129 -15.63 -13.81 -8.75
N LYS A 130 -16.06 -14.93 -8.18
CA LYS A 130 -16.42 -16.13 -8.96
C LYS A 130 -17.78 -15.95 -9.63
N GLU A 131 -18.70 -15.24 -8.97
CA GLU A 131 -20.02 -14.95 -9.53
C GLU A 131 -19.94 -13.87 -10.60
N LYS A 132 -20.65 -14.06 -11.70
CA LYS A 132 -20.69 -13.10 -12.80
C LYS A 132 -21.75 -12.04 -12.52
N ILE A 133 -21.41 -10.78 -12.77
CA ILE A 133 -22.39 -9.69 -12.67
C ILE A 133 -23.42 -9.85 -13.80
N ARG A 134 -24.70 -9.87 -13.43
CA ARG A 134 -25.82 -10.00 -14.36
C ARG A 134 -26.20 -8.66 -14.98
N TRP A 135 -25.29 -8.11 -15.80
CA TRP A 135 -25.46 -6.80 -16.41
C TRP A 135 -26.75 -6.64 -17.23
N ALA A 136 -27.33 -7.71 -17.77
CA ALA A 136 -28.57 -7.67 -18.54
C ALA A 136 -29.77 -7.37 -17.65
N GLU A 137 -29.81 -7.88 -16.42
CA GLU A 137 -30.93 -7.72 -15.48
C GLU A 137 -31.09 -6.27 -14.99
N ARG A 138 -30.08 -5.43 -15.13
CA ARG A 138 -30.17 -3.99 -14.80
C ARG A 138 -31.21 -3.24 -15.67
N LEU A 139 -31.60 -3.81 -16.83
CA LEU A 139 -32.61 -3.25 -17.72
C LEU A 139 -34.02 -3.74 -17.38
N GLU A 140 -34.16 -4.62 -16.39
CA GLU A 140 -35.43 -5.16 -15.94
C GLU A 140 -35.97 -4.28 -14.80
N ASP A 141 -37.03 -3.54 -15.08
CA ASP A 141 -37.64 -2.64 -14.10
C ASP A 141 -38.01 -3.40 -12.81
N GLY A 142 -37.52 -2.88 -11.66
CA GLY A 142 -37.84 -3.42 -10.35
C GLY A 142 -37.02 -4.66 -9.94
N SER A 143 -36.01 -5.07 -10.72
CA SER A 143 -35.08 -6.10 -10.27
C SER A 143 -34.12 -5.52 -9.21
N ASP A 144 -33.71 -6.36 -8.23
CA ASP A 144 -32.75 -5.95 -7.20
C ASP A 144 -31.41 -5.51 -7.82
N VAL A 145 -31.03 -6.14 -8.93
CA VAL A 145 -29.85 -5.78 -9.70
C VAL A 145 -29.99 -4.40 -10.36
N ALA A 146 -31.17 -4.09 -10.92
CA ALA A 146 -31.44 -2.78 -11.51
C ALA A 146 -31.37 -1.69 -10.44
N ASN A 147 -32.05 -1.89 -9.31
CA ASN A 147 -32.07 -0.94 -8.20
C ASN A 147 -30.65 -0.69 -7.64
N ALA A 148 -29.88 -1.75 -7.43
CA ALA A 148 -28.52 -1.66 -6.91
C ALA A 148 -27.56 -0.92 -7.86
N LEU A 149 -27.68 -1.15 -9.16
CA LEU A 149 -26.75 -0.60 -10.15
C LEU A 149 -27.21 0.73 -10.77
N GLU A 150 -28.44 1.19 -10.50
CA GLU A 150 -28.98 2.46 -11.00
C GLU A 150 -27.98 3.63 -10.83
N PRO A 151 -27.35 3.83 -9.67
CA PRO A 151 -26.46 4.98 -9.46
C PRO A 151 -25.20 4.99 -10.35
N LEU A 152 -24.84 3.85 -10.95
CA LEU A 152 -23.67 3.77 -11.85
C LEU A 152 -23.97 4.22 -13.28
N PHE A 153 -25.24 4.45 -13.63
CA PHE A 153 -25.64 4.76 -14.99
C PHE A 153 -26.37 6.09 -15.06
N TYR A 154 -26.29 6.72 -16.24
CA TYR A 154 -27.09 7.90 -16.53
C TYR A 154 -28.56 7.52 -16.75
N GLU A 155 -29.47 8.39 -16.32
CA GLU A 155 -30.92 8.26 -16.55
C GLU A 155 -31.34 8.59 -17.99
N ASP A 156 -30.38 8.51 -18.95
CA ASP A 156 -30.60 8.89 -20.35
C ASP A 156 -31.32 7.83 -21.18
N GLY A 157 -31.75 6.73 -20.55
CA GLY A 157 -32.38 5.58 -21.20
C GLY A 157 -31.48 4.77 -22.14
N ARG A 158 -30.23 5.20 -22.32
CA ARG A 158 -29.20 4.50 -23.13
C ARG A 158 -28.36 3.55 -22.29
N GLY A 159 -28.46 3.66 -20.97
CA GLY A 159 -27.67 2.87 -20.04
C GLY A 159 -26.17 3.16 -20.12
N SER A 160 -25.83 4.39 -20.40
CA SER A 160 -24.44 4.85 -20.42
C SER A 160 -23.87 4.90 -19.02
N LEU A 161 -22.66 4.37 -18.83
CA LEU A 161 -21.99 4.36 -17.54
C LEU A 161 -21.56 5.76 -17.12
N GLN A 162 -21.84 6.15 -15.89
CA GLN A 162 -21.34 7.38 -15.28
C GLN A 162 -19.88 7.23 -14.89
N THR A 163 -18.96 7.47 -15.81
CA THR A 163 -17.52 7.30 -15.57
C THR A 163 -17.00 8.17 -14.43
N GLY A 164 -17.60 9.34 -14.20
CA GLY A 164 -17.26 10.22 -13.08
C GLY A 164 -17.51 9.61 -11.69
N ARG A 165 -18.28 8.51 -11.58
CA ARG A 165 -18.51 7.77 -10.34
C ARG A 165 -17.54 6.61 -10.13
N LEU A 166 -16.70 6.30 -11.12
CA LEU A 166 -15.70 5.26 -10.97
C LEU A 166 -14.49 5.80 -10.20
N HIS A 167 -14.56 5.68 -8.88
CA HIS A 167 -13.48 6.09 -7.99
C HIS A 167 -12.75 4.87 -7.43
N TYR A 168 -11.44 4.81 -7.67
CA TYR A 168 -10.57 3.84 -7.03
C TYR A 168 -9.99 4.42 -5.76
N ASN A 169 -10.34 3.83 -4.62
CA ASN A 169 -9.84 4.23 -3.32
C ASN A 169 -8.80 3.22 -2.82
N TYR A 170 -7.60 3.69 -2.53
CA TYR A 170 -6.54 2.86 -2.00
C TYR A 170 -5.83 3.55 -0.83
N SER A 171 -5.21 2.74 0.03
CA SER A 171 -4.44 3.24 1.16
C SER A 171 -2.97 2.84 1.04
N TRP A 172 -2.10 3.72 1.45
CA TRP A 172 -0.66 3.49 1.48
C TRP A 172 -0.06 4.04 2.77
N VAL A 173 1.12 3.54 3.14
CA VAL A 173 1.83 4.00 4.34
C VAL A 173 2.69 5.19 3.98
N ASN A 174 2.54 6.29 4.71
CA ASN A 174 3.41 7.44 4.57
C ASN A 174 4.81 7.11 5.14
N LEU A 175 5.72 6.71 4.25
CA LEU A 175 7.07 6.28 4.62
C LEU A 175 7.91 7.43 5.18
N ASP A 176 7.73 8.66 4.70
CA ASP A 176 8.45 9.83 5.19
C ASP A 176 8.10 10.09 6.65
N ALA A 177 6.81 10.02 6.96
CA ALA A 177 6.35 10.15 8.34
C ALA A 177 6.79 8.96 9.21
N ALA A 178 6.81 7.75 8.67
CA ALA A 178 7.23 6.55 9.39
C ALA A 178 8.73 6.57 9.75
N THR A 179 9.56 7.12 8.87
CA THR A 179 11.02 7.21 9.06
C THR A 179 11.46 8.42 9.90
N ALA A 180 10.56 9.38 10.14
CA ALA A 180 10.86 10.55 10.94
C ALA A 180 11.27 10.15 12.36
N LYS A 181 12.40 10.70 12.85
CA LYS A 181 12.95 10.37 14.16
C LYS A 181 11.96 10.52 15.31
N GLY A 182 11.09 11.54 15.24
CA GLY A 182 10.05 11.81 16.24
C GLY A 182 8.89 10.82 16.22
N ASN A 183 8.73 10.05 15.14
CA ASN A 183 7.63 9.11 14.92
C ASN A 183 8.08 7.64 14.99
N ARG A 184 9.28 7.39 15.52
CA ARG A 184 9.82 6.05 15.61
C ARG A 184 8.99 5.21 16.59
N PHE A 185 8.37 4.14 16.08
CA PHE A 185 7.61 3.19 16.90
C PHE A 185 8.56 2.40 17.81
N ASP A 186 8.28 2.38 19.11
CA ASP A 186 9.02 1.56 20.06
C ASP A 186 8.35 0.18 20.15
N VAL A 187 9.05 -0.80 19.61
CA VAL A 187 8.59 -2.21 19.62
C VAL A 187 8.54 -2.78 21.04
N THR A 188 9.37 -2.25 21.96
CA THR A 188 9.44 -2.75 23.33
C THR A 188 8.21 -2.35 24.14
N THR A 189 7.78 -1.10 23.98
CA THR A 189 6.60 -0.56 24.67
C THR A 189 5.31 -0.72 23.84
N GLY A 190 5.43 -1.10 22.56
CA GLY A 190 4.31 -1.22 21.65
C GLY A 190 3.61 0.11 21.34
N SER A 191 4.32 1.23 21.44
CA SER A 191 3.72 2.56 21.33
C SER A 191 4.60 3.57 20.58
N TYR A 192 3.99 4.66 20.15
CA TYR A 192 4.70 5.83 19.63
C TYR A 192 5.10 6.77 20.78
N PRO A 193 6.16 7.57 20.61
CA PRO A 193 6.52 8.62 21.57
C PRO A 193 5.37 9.60 21.80
N ALA A 194 5.27 10.14 23.01
CA ALA A 194 4.28 11.14 23.34
C ALA A 194 4.44 12.39 22.43
N GLY A 195 3.36 12.80 21.78
CA GLY A 195 3.37 13.94 20.85
C GLY A 195 3.77 13.59 19.42
N ALA A 196 4.00 12.34 19.08
CA ALA A 196 4.22 11.93 17.69
C ALA A 196 2.97 12.21 16.84
N THR A 197 3.14 12.94 15.74
CA THR A 197 2.06 13.32 14.82
C THR A 197 2.47 13.15 13.39
N VAL A 198 1.49 12.96 12.52
CA VAL A 198 1.66 12.93 11.07
C VAL A 198 0.66 13.86 10.40
N LYS A 199 1.10 14.55 9.35
CA LYS A 199 0.20 15.23 8.44
C LYS A 199 -0.25 14.25 7.37
N VAL A 200 -1.54 14.08 7.24
CA VAL A 200 -2.14 13.14 6.32
C VAL A 200 -3.13 13.89 5.44
N ASP A 201 -3.03 13.69 4.14
CA ASP A 201 -4.05 14.16 3.22
C ASP A 201 -5.22 13.18 3.28
N SER A 202 -6.37 13.71 3.63
CA SER A 202 -7.63 12.96 3.65
C SER A 202 -8.46 13.35 2.44
N PHE A 203 -8.93 12.35 1.72
CA PHE A 203 -9.73 12.51 0.50
C PHE A 203 -11.13 11.93 0.74
N TRP A 204 -12.14 12.60 0.24
CA TRP A 204 -13.52 12.10 0.24
C TRP A 204 -14.25 12.58 -1.01
N VAL A 205 -15.34 11.92 -1.33
CA VAL A 205 -16.21 12.29 -2.44
C VAL A 205 -17.44 12.99 -1.90
N GLU A 206 -17.76 14.16 -2.44
CA GLU A 206 -18.96 14.92 -2.10
C GLU A 206 -19.54 15.52 -3.39
N ASN A 207 -20.80 15.17 -3.68
CA ASN A 207 -21.48 15.56 -4.93
C ASN A 207 -20.66 15.21 -6.19
N ASP A 208 -20.16 13.98 -6.25
CA ASP A 208 -19.32 13.44 -7.34
C ASP A 208 -18.00 14.20 -7.58
N VAL A 209 -17.60 15.03 -6.63
CA VAL A 209 -16.32 15.78 -6.66
C VAL A 209 -15.40 15.26 -5.57
N ILE A 210 -14.15 14.97 -5.94
CA ILE A 210 -13.12 14.60 -4.98
C ILE A 210 -12.66 15.87 -4.25
N LYS A 211 -12.84 15.87 -2.94
CA LYS A 211 -12.34 16.91 -2.04
C LYS A 211 -11.16 16.38 -1.22
N SER A 212 -10.28 17.25 -0.82
CA SER A 212 -9.13 16.90 0.00
C SER A 212 -8.91 17.91 1.13
N MET A 213 -8.39 17.43 2.25
CA MET A 213 -7.97 18.26 3.37
C MET A 213 -6.76 17.63 4.05
N THR A 214 -5.74 18.42 4.33
CA THR A 214 -4.60 17.97 5.14
C THR A 214 -4.97 18.07 6.62
N ILE A 215 -4.97 16.94 7.31
CA ILE A 215 -5.23 16.85 8.75
C ILE A 215 -3.97 16.43 9.51
N THR A 216 -3.81 16.93 10.73
CA THR A 216 -2.76 16.46 11.63
C THR A 216 -3.36 15.38 12.54
N ARG A 217 -2.83 14.17 12.44
CA ARG A 217 -3.25 13.01 13.22
C ARG A 217 -2.19 12.64 14.25
N ALA A 218 -2.60 12.39 15.49
CA ALA A 218 -1.72 11.81 16.50
C ALA A 218 -1.46 10.34 16.17
N LEU A 219 -0.21 9.92 16.27
CA LEU A 219 0.18 8.51 16.07
C LEU A 219 -0.04 7.72 17.37
N ARG A 220 -0.93 6.75 17.33
CA ARG A 220 -1.21 5.80 18.40
C ARG A 220 -0.88 4.39 17.99
N GLU A 221 -1.21 4.05 16.75
CA GLU A 221 -1.03 2.73 16.17
C GLU A 221 -0.37 2.85 14.79
N PRO A 222 0.32 1.79 14.29
CA PRO A 222 0.95 1.80 12.96
C PRO A 222 -0.02 2.13 11.82
N LYS A 223 -1.30 1.81 11.95
CA LYS A 223 -2.33 2.16 10.98
C LYS A 223 -2.55 3.67 10.82
N ASP A 224 -2.19 4.47 11.84
CA ASP A 224 -2.35 5.93 11.78
C ASP A 224 -1.42 6.58 10.75
N LEU A 225 -0.37 5.88 10.31
CA LEU A 225 0.50 6.29 9.20
C LEU A 225 -0.11 6.08 7.82
N LYS A 226 -1.27 5.40 7.72
CA LYS A 226 -1.92 5.17 6.43
C LYS A 226 -2.60 6.44 5.93
N THR A 227 -2.36 6.72 4.67
CA THR A 227 -3.01 7.78 3.90
C THR A 227 -3.94 7.14 2.88
N ASN A 228 -5.13 7.67 2.73
CA ASN A 228 -6.08 7.23 1.71
C ASN A 228 -5.99 8.16 0.50
N THR A 229 -6.01 7.58 -0.68
CA THR A 229 -6.03 8.31 -1.93
C THR A 229 -7.18 7.82 -2.80
N ILE A 230 -7.88 8.74 -3.43
CA ILE A 230 -8.99 8.46 -4.35
C ILE A 230 -8.60 9.00 -5.71
N ILE A 231 -8.73 8.18 -6.74
CA ILE A 231 -8.54 8.59 -8.13
C ILE A 231 -9.79 8.30 -8.96
N CYS A 232 -10.14 9.19 -9.88
CA CYS A 232 -11.14 8.91 -10.90
C CYS A 232 -10.52 7.99 -11.96
N VAL A 233 -11.29 6.99 -12.37
CA VAL A 233 -10.88 5.99 -13.35
C VAL A 233 -11.89 6.04 -14.51
N TYR A 234 -11.49 6.56 -15.66
CA TYR A 234 -12.32 6.65 -16.87
C TYR A 234 -11.47 6.65 -18.14
#